data_4be7ff45c0809791d069297652635b85
#
_entry.id   4be7ff45c0809791d069297652635b85
#
_cell.length_a   1.000
_cell.length_b   1.000
_cell.length_c   1.000
_cell.angle_alpha   90.00
_cell.angle_beta   90.00
_cell.angle_gamma   90.00
#
_symmetry.space_group_name_H-M   'P 1'
#
loop_
_entity.id
_entity.type
_entity.pdbx_description
1 polymer ?
#
loop_
_entity_poly.entity_id
_entity_poly.type
_entity_poly.pdbx_seq_one_letter_code
_entity_poly.pdbx_strand_id
1 'polypeptide(L)'
;MSDAITIEQLRYVRLGTADLKGAADFASRILGLQLVDRTDTSAYFRSDYRDHTLVYVDGPGAGQAIGFELRDPDALAHAETVLQGAGFATTRGDAEACAIRKVRQFVSFRMAAGYDIELVVRPLESGWRYHGPRDAGITGLEGIALRGAPDASDQQVWTKLLGGKVSDWVGEAAYIRFDEAHHRIAVHPSQEKGILAIEFGVEDVDLVMQNAYHLRGAQARIVDGPGRRTASQQLFLSFAGPDGVNFSYVAEGERLAAPRRVRQFPRKRESFCAWGSDTQIPEYQ
;
A
#
# COMPACT_ATOMS: atom_id res chain seq x y z
N MET A 1 -7.44 7.50 -27.89
CA MET A 1 -7.83 6.72 -26.69
C MET A 1 -6.59 6.66 -25.81
N SER A 2 -6.71 6.80 -24.52
CA SER A 2 -5.55 6.76 -23.61
C SER A 2 -4.95 5.34 -23.66
N ASP A 3 -3.67 5.21 -24.01
CA ASP A 3 -2.93 3.93 -23.93
C ASP A 3 -2.62 3.52 -22.48
N ALA A 4 -3.12 4.26 -21.50
CA ALA A 4 -2.85 4.00 -20.09
C ALA A 4 -3.56 2.74 -19.61
N ILE A 5 -2.87 1.99 -18.75
CA ILE A 5 -3.38 0.80 -18.07
C ILE A 5 -4.48 1.23 -17.09
N THR A 6 -5.59 0.48 -17.05
CA THR A 6 -6.68 0.73 -16.12
C THR A 6 -6.56 -0.23 -14.93
N ILE A 7 -6.28 0.33 -13.76
CA ILE A 7 -6.26 -0.41 -12.49
C ILE A 7 -7.67 -0.40 -11.90
N GLU A 8 -8.18 -1.58 -11.52
CA GLU A 8 -9.47 -1.75 -10.84
C GLU A 8 -9.33 -1.50 -9.34
N GLN A 9 -8.32 -2.13 -8.70
CA GLN A 9 -8.08 -1.96 -7.26
C GLN A 9 -6.68 -2.38 -6.82
N LEU A 10 -6.26 -1.86 -5.66
CA LEU A 10 -5.12 -2.35 -4.91
C LEU A 10 -5.48 -3.68 -4.22
N ARG A 11 -4.69 -4.73 -4.42
CA ARG A 11 -5.00 -6.09 -3.93
C ARG A 11 -4.20 -6.51 -2.72
N TYR A 12 -2.88 -6.45 -2.79
CA TYR A 12 -2.01 -6.94 -1.74
C TYR A 12 -0.62 -6.29 -1.76
N VAL A 13 0.09 -6.48 -0.66
CA VAL A 13 1.52 -6.18 -0.55
C VAL A 13 2.26 -7.46 -0.15
N ARG A 14 3.42 -7.70 -0.77
CA ARG A 14 4.35 -8.79 -0.43
C ARG A 14 5.65 -8.18 0.07
N LEU A 15 6.11 -8.66 1.21
CA LEU A 15 7.32 -8.16 1.87
C LEU A 15 8.28 -9.33 2.15
N GLY A 16 9.52 -9.23 1.69
CA GLY A 16 10.59 -10.11 2.12
C GLY A 16 11.01 -9.76 3.55
N THR A 17 11.24 -10.78 4.37
CA THR A 17 11.66 -10.61 5.77
C THR A 17 12.77 -11.58 6.15
N ALA A 18 13.66 -11.14 7.03
CA ALA A 18 14.68 -12.01 7.62
C ALA A 18 14.14 -12.85 8.80
N ASP A 19 12.98 -12.50 9.35
CA ASP A 19 12.33 -13.21 10.46
C ASP A 19 10.84 -13.41 10.17
N LEU A 20 10.52 -14.44 9.41
CA LEU A 20 9.14 -14.78 9.03
C LEU A 20 8.23 -15.00 10.26
N LYS A 21 8.79 -15.57 11.34
CA LYS A 21 8.02 -15.81 12.56
C LYS A 21 7.69 -14.49 13.26
N GLY A 22 8.68 -13.63 13.48
CA GLY A 22 8.49 -12.33 14.13
C GLY A 22 7.59 -11.41 13.30
N ALA A 23 7.73 -11.41 11.97
CA ALA A 23 6.87 -10.66 11.07
C ALA A 23 5.41 -11.17 11.10
N ALA A 24 5.21 -12.48 11.17
CA ALA A 24 3.88 -13.07 11.30
C ALA A 24 3.23 -12.76 12.67
N ASP A 25 4.00 -12.82 13.75
CA ASP A 25 3.54 -12.44 15.09
C ASP A 25 3.18 -10.94 15.14
N PHE A 26 3.96 -10.07 14.51
CA PHE A 26 3.64 -8.65 14.36
C PHE A 26 2.33 -8.44 13.60
N ALA A 27 2.16 -9.06 12.44
CA ALA A 27 0.96 -8.90 11.63
C ALA A 27 -0.32 -9.34 12.36
N SER A 28 -0.26 -10.43 13.13
CA SER A 28 -1.41 -10.92 13.91
C SER A 28 -1.65 -10.13 15.17
N ARG A 29 -0.64 -9.97 16.03
CA ARG A 29 -0.82 -9.48 17.40
C ARG A 29 -0.75 -7.97 17.52
N ILE A 30 0.11 -7.32 16.74
CA ILE A 30 0.28 -5.87 16.77
C ILE A 30 -0.66 -5.22 15.76
N LEU A 31 -0.54 -5.58 14.48
CA LEU A 31 -1.35 -5.00 13.41
C LEU A 31 -2.81 -5.50 13.45
N GLY A 32 -3.07 -6.74 13.89
CA GLY A 32 -4.43 -7.27 14.03
C GLY A 32 -5.00 -7.94 12.79
N LEU A 33 -4.16 -8.36 11.84
CA LEU A 33 -4.59 -9.06 10.65
C LEU A 33 -4.87 -10.55 10.91
N GLN A 34 -5.83 -11.11 10.19
CA GLN A 34 -6.13 -12.54 10.27
C GLN A 34 -5.14 -13.34 9.44
N LEU A 35 -4.39 -14.24 10.09
CA LEU A 35 -3.60 -15.25 9.40
C LEU A 35 -4.55 -16.24 8.68
N VAL A 36 -4.39 -16.40 7.38
CA VAL A 36 -5.26 -17.26 6.56
C VAL A 36 -4.54 -18.47 5.99
N ASP A 37 -3.22 -18.36 5.81
CA ASP A 37 -2.42 -19.47 5.28
C ASP A 37 -0.95 -19.27 5.70
N ARG A 38 -0.23 -20.37 5.88
CA ARG A 38 1.19 -20.36 6.21
C ARG A 38 1.87 -21.57 5.63
N THR A 39 3.00 -21.32 4.98
CA THR A 39 3.95 -22.34 4.53
C THR A 39 5.27 -22.18 5.28
N ASP A 40 6.26 -22.99 4.97
CA ASP A 40 7.61 -22.85 5.54
C ASP A 40 8.28 -21.54 5.12
N THR A 41 7.88 -20.97 3.98
CA THR A 41 8.51 -19.78 3.36
C THR A 41 7.60 -18.56 3.26
N SER A 42 6.34 -18.65 3.66
CA SER A 42 5.39 -17.54 3.51
C SER A 42 4.28 -17.55 4.56
N ALA A 43 3.79 -16.37 4.93
CA ALA A 43 2.62 -16.18 5.78
C ALA A 43 1.68 -15.16 5.14
N TYR A 44 0.40 -15.54 5.00
CA TYR A 44 -0.63 -14.77 4.30
C TYR A 44 -1.65 -14.23 5.29
N PHE A 45 -1.93 -12.93 5.18
CA PHE A 45 -2.84 -12.21 6.08
C PHE A 45 -3.91 -11.48 5.29
N ARG A 46 -5.13 -11.49 5.80
CA ARG A 46 -6.22 -10.69 5.23
C ARG A 46 -6.73 -9.64 6.22
N SER A 47 -7.28 -8.59 5.66
CA SER A 47 -7.88 -7.46 6.37
C SER A 47 -9.37 -7.28 6.04
N ASP A 48 -9.88 -7.99 5.04
CA ASP A 48 -11.23 -7.84 4.50
C ASP A 48 -11.71 -9.08 3.73
N TYR A 49 -12.55 -8.91 2.70
CA TYR A 49 -13.11 -9.97 1.87
C TYR A 49 -12.08 -10.64 0.93
N ARG A 50 -10.94 -10.02 0.67
CA ARG A 50 -9.87 -10.58 -0.18
C ARG A 50 -9.29 -11.82 0.49
N ASP A 51 -8.76 -12.76 -0.28
CA ASP A 51 -8.07 -13.92 0.30
C ASP A 51 -6.90 -13.46 1.19
N HIS A 52 -6.09 -12.53 0.69
CA HIS A 52 -5.00 -11.92 1.44
C HIS A 52 -4.74 -10.47 1.00
N THR A 53 -4.20 -9.66 1.88
CA THR A 53 -3.81 -8.27 1.63
C THR A 53 -2.37 -7.97 2.02
N LEU A 54 -1.78 -8.79 2.90
CA LEU A 54 -0.37 -8.74 3.27
C LEU A 54 0.23 -10.15 3.23
N VAL A 55 1.42 -10.28 2.64
CA VAL A 55 2.18 -11.52 2.62
C VAL A 55 3.60 -11.24 3.07
N TYR A 56 4.06 -11.95 4.10
CA TYR A 56 5.48 -12.03 4.41
C TYR A 56 6.10 -13.26 3.73
N VAL A 57 7.27 -13.07 3.12
CA VAL A 57 8.02 -14.12 2.43
C VAL A 57 9.39 -14.24 3.07
N ASP A 58 9.84 -15.45 3.36
CA ASP A 58 11.15 -15.71 3.94
C ASP A 58 12.29 -15.23 3.01
N GLY A 59 13.27 -14.60 3.61
CA GLY A 59 14.43 -14.02 2.93
C GLY A 59 14.26 -12.54 2.58
N PRO A 60 15.15 -11.67 3.09
CA PRO A 60 15.11 -10.23 2.78
C PRO A 60 15.33 -9.96 1.29
N GLY A 61 15.97 -10.88 0.56
CA GLY A 61 16.13 -10.82 -0.90
C GLY A 61 14.86 -11.08 -1.70
N ALA A 62 13.75 -11.56 -1.08
CA ALA A 62 12.47 -11.71 -1.74
C ALA A 62 11.88 -10.37 -2.20
N GLY A 63 12.42 -9.24 -1.69
CA GLY A 63 12.05 -7.91 -2.11
C GLY A 63 10.68 -7.46 -1.61
N GLN A 64 10.18 -6.41 -2.25
CA GLN A 64 8.87 -5.83 -1.97
C GLN A 64 8.07 -5.82 -3.27
N ALA A 65 6.79 -6.22 -3.22
CA ALA A 65 5.90 -6.17 -4.38
C ALA A 65 4.51 -5.68 -3.99
N ILE A 66 3.84 -5.00 -4.94
CA ILE A 66 2.50 -4.45 -4.78
C ILE A 66 1.63 -5.01 -5.89
N GLY A 67 0.56 -5.70 -5.53
CA GLY A 67 -0.41 -6.28 -6.46
C GLY A 67 -1.57 -5.35 -6.76
N PHE A 68 -1.84 -5.12 -8.06
CA PHE A 68 -3.00 -4.38 -8.54
C PHE A 68 -3.82 -5.25 -9.47
N GLU A 69 -5.13 -5.23 -9.27
CA GLU A 69 -6.06 -5.98 -10.12
C GLU A 69 -6.35 -5.25 -11.42
N LEU A 70 -6.34 -6.00 -12.51
CA LEU A 70 -6.87 -5.64 -13.81
C LEU A 70 -8.13 -6.46 -14.09
N ARG A 71 -9.01 -5.93 -14.91
CA ARG A 71 -10.33 -6.49 -15.18
C ARG A 71 -10.32 -7.92 -15.74
N ASP A 72 -9.43 -8.20 -16.69
CA ASP A 72 -9.43 -9.46 -17.45
C ASP A 72 -8.07 -9.74 -18.11
N PRO A 73 -7.89 -10.94 -18.72
CA PRO A 73 -6.65 -11.29 -19.40
C PRO A 73 -6.28 -10.39 -20.58
N ASP A 74 -7.25 -9.80 -21.26
CA ASP A 74 -6.98 -8.89 -22.39
C ASP A 74 -6.40 -7.57 -21.88
N ALA A 75 -6.92 -7.07 -20.77
CA ALA A 75 -6.35 -5.91 -20.06
C ALA A 75 -4.90 -6.20 -19.60
N LEU A 76 -4.60 -7.43 -19.15
CA LEU A 76 -3.24 -7.82 -18.77
C LEU A 76 -2.30 -7.86 -19.97
N ALA A 77 -2.73 -8.42 -21.11
CA ALA A 77 -1.93 -8.45 -22.33
C ALA A 77 -1.68 -7.03 -22.89
N HIS A 78 -2.68 -6.16 -22.81
CA HIS A 78 -2.53 -4.74 -23.15
C HIS A 78 -1.51 -4.05 -22.23
N ALA A 79 -1.63 -4.26 -20.91
CA ALA A 79 -0.72 -3.68 -19.93
C ALA A 79 0.74 -4.12 -20.15
N GLU A 80 0.98 -5.39 -20.45
CA GLU A 80 2.31 -5.90 -20.80
C GLU A 80 2.88 -5.19 -22.04
N THR A 81 2.06 -5.03 -23.09
CA THR A 81 2.46 -4.32 -24.33
C THR A 81 2.83 -2.86 -24.03
N VAL A 82 2.01 -2.15 -23.24
CA VAL A 82 2.26 -0.75 -22.85
C VAL A 82 3.56 -0.61 -22.07
N LEU A 83 3.80 -1.50 -21.10
CA LEU A 83 4.99 -1.49 -20.27
C LEU A 83 6.26 -1.76 -21.09
N GLN A 84 6.23 -2.77 -21.97
CA GLN A 84 7.34 -3.09 -22.88
C GLN A 84 7.61 -1.94 -23.86
N GLY A 85 6.56 -1.32 -24.40
CA GLY A 85 6.67 -0.14 -25.25
C GLY A 85 7.28 1.08 -24.54
N ALA A 86 7.10 1.17 -23.22
CA ALA A 86 7.72 2.18 -22.36
C ALA A 86 9.13 1.80 -21.88
N GLY A 87 9.68 0.65 -22.29
CA GLY A 87 11.03 0.20 -21.99
C GLY A 87 11.17 -0.61 -20.70
N PHE A 88 10.06 -1.03 -20.07
CA PHE A 88 10.14 -1.90 -18.90
C PHE A 88 10.35 -3.36 -19.30
N ALA A 89 11.28 -4.03 -18.62
CA ALA A 89 11.37 -5.48 -18.64
C ALA A 89 10.19 -6.06 -17.83
N THR A 90 9.38 -6.88 -18.46
CA THR A 90 8.23 -7.54 -17.83
C THR A 90 8.50 -9.02 -17.63
N THR A 91 7.97 -9.59 -16.55
CA THR A 91 7.99 -11.02 -16.26
C THR A 91 6.56 -11.52 -16.09
N ARG A 92 6.16 -12.49 -16.93
CA ARG A 92 4.87 -13.17 -16.77
C ARG A 92 5.03 -14.34 -15.82
N GLY A 93 4.15 -14.45 -14.82
CA GLY A 93 4.16 -15.55 -13.87
C GLY A 93 3.80 -16.88 -14.53
N ASP A 94 4.56 -17.93 -14.19
CA ASP A 94 4.20 -19.32 -14.48
C ASP A 94 3.10 -19.83 -13.55
N ALA A 95 2.72 -21.09 -13.68
CA ALA A 95 1.63 -21.70 -12.90
C ALA A 95 1.95 -21.72 -11.39
N GLU A 96 3.21 -21.97 -11.01
CA GLU A 96 3.63 -22.03 -9.61
C GLU A 96 3.64 -20.60 -9.00
N ALA A 97 4.23 -19.63 -9.69
CA ALA A 97 4.23 -18.24 -9.26
C ALA A 97 2.81 -17.66 -9.13
N CYS A 98 1.88 -18.03 -10.03
CA CYS A 98 0.47 -17.67 -9.94
C CYS A 98 -0.22 -18.32 -8.72
N ALA A 99 0.06 -19.60 -8.45
CA ALA A 99 -0.50 -20.32 -7.30
C ALA A 99 -0.02 -19.69 -5.98
N ILE A 100 1.26 -19.33 -5.86
CA ILE A 100 1.84 -18.65 -4.69
C ILE A 100 1.15 -17.28 -4.44
N ARG A 101 0.78 -16.56 -5.50
CA ARG A 101 0.07 -15.28 -5.41
C ARG A 101 -1.44 -15.42 -5.31
N LYS A 102 -1.94 -16.64 -5.42
CA LYS A 102 -3.37 -16.97 -5.45
C LYS A 102 -4.13 -16.13 -6.48
N VAL A 103 -3.56 -16.04 -7.69
CA VAL A 103 -4.12 -15.32 -8.85
C VAL A 103 -4.16 -16.23 -10.07
N ARG A 104 -5.01 -15.92 -11.04
CA ARG A 104 -5.06 -16.70 -12.28
C ARG A 104 -3.87 -16.40 -13.20
N GLN A 105 -3.50 -15.15 -13.33
CA GLN A 105 -2.37 -14.66 -14.13
C GLN A 105 -1.81 -13.39 -13.53
N PHE A 106 -0.53 -13.13 -13.76
CA PHE A 106 0.06 -11.81 -13.48
C PHE A 106 1.23 -11.51 -14.40
N VAL A 107 1.51 -10.23 -14.51
CA VAL A 107 2.74 -9.69 -15.09
C VAL A 107 3.37 -8.77 -14.05
N SER A 108 4.66 -8.88 -13.85
CA SER A 108 5.42 -8.00 -12.95
C SER A 108 6.46 -7.18 -13.70
N PHE A 109 6.78 -6.02 -13.14
CA PHE A 109 7.89 -5.18 -13.59
C PHE A 109 8.50 -4.43 -12.39
N ARG A 110 9.77 -4.04 -12.53
CA ARG A 110 10.55 -3.41 -11.47
C ARG A 110 10.50 -1.90 -11.56
N MET A 111 10.16 -1.23 -10.46
CA MET A 111 10.30 0.21 -10.31
C MET A 111 11.74 0.60 -9.93
N ALA A 112 12.21 1.76 -10.40
CA ALA A 112 13.54 2.28 -10.08
C ALA A 112 13.72 2.49 -8.55
N ALA A 113 12.65 2.77 -7.86
CA ALA A 113 12.59 2.90 -6.41
C ALA A 113 12.70 1.57 -5.64
N GLY A 114 12.91 0.44 -6.31
CA GLY A 114 13.33 -0.82 -5.64
C GLY A 114 12.21 -1.76 -5.19
N TYR A 115 11.00 -1.58 -5.66
CA TYR A 115 9.87 -2.51 -5.48
C TYR A 115 9.31 -2.97 -6.82
N ASP A 116 8.61 -4.08 -6.82
CA ASP A 116 7.93 -4.62 -8.01
C ASP A 116 6.44 -4.24 -8.00
N ILE A 117 5.91 -3.99 -9.18
CA ILE A 117 4.46 -3.90 -9.41
C ILE A 117 4.02 -5.21 -10.05
N GLU A 118 3.00 -5.83 -9.48
CA GLU A 118 2.37 -7.04 -10.00
C GLU A 118 0.95 -6.69 -10.48
N LEU A 119 0.74 -6.73 -11.79
CA LEU A 119 -0.58 -6.56 -12.39
C LEU A 119 -1.22 -7.94 -12.48
N VAL A 120 -2.33 -8.13 -11.76
CA VAL A 120 -2.93 -9.45 -11.54
C VAL A 120 -4.34 -9.54 -12.12
N VAL A 121 -4.75 -10.75 -12.50
CA VAL A 121 -6.10 -11.02 -13.01
C VAL A 121 -6.72 -12.15 -12.24
N ARG A 122 -7.99 -11.95 -11.84
CA ARG A 122 -8.79 -12.91 -11.06
C ARG A 122 -8.04 -13.41 -9.83
N PRO A 123 -7.70 -12.51 -8.89
CA PRO A 123 -7.19 -12.89 -7.60
C PRO A 123 -8.27 -13.66 -6.83
N LEU A 124 -7.84 -14.56 -5.94
CA LEU A 124 -8.74 -15.32 -5.11
C LEU A 124 -9.45 -14.41 -4.11
N GLU A 125 -10.76 -14.63 -3.98
CA GLU A 125 -11.60 -14.01 -2.96
C GLU A 125 -11.83 -14.99 -1.81
N SER A 126 -11.95 -14.46 -0.59
CA SER A 126 -12.36 -15.30 0.54
C SER A 126 -13.87 -15.47 0.57
N GLY A 127 -14.34 -16.71 0.66
CA GLY A 127 -15.74 -17.02 0.93
C GLY A 127 -16.16 -16.81 2.41
N TRP A 128 -15.21 -16.46 3.28
CA TRP A 128 -15.41 -16.32 4.72
C TRP A 128 -15.37 -14.86 5.15
N ARG A 129 -16.21 -14.52 6.13
CA ARG A 129 -16.15 -13.21 6.77
C ARG A 129 -14.76 -12.99 7.41
N TYR A 130 -14.25 -11.77 7.32
CA TYR A 130 -13.04 -11.37 8.02
C TYR A 130 -13.28 -11.34 9.54
N HIS A 131 -12.35 -11.93 10.28
CA HIS A 131 -12.28 -11.88 11.74
C HIS A 131 -10.84 -11.65 12.16
N GLY A 132 -10.54 -10.44 12.60
CA GLY A 132 -9.24 -10.11 13.19
C GLY A 132 -8.99 -10.88 14.49
N PRO A 133 -7.73 -11.21 14.81
CA PRO A 133 -7.36 -11.88 16.08
C PRO A 133 -7.57 -10.97 17.31
N ARG A 134 -7.78 -9.69 17.09
CA ARG A 134 -8.21 -8.69 18.07
C ARG A 134 -9.16 -7.71 17.40
N ASP A 135 -9.90 -6.98 18.21
CA ASP A 135 -10.79 -5.92 17.73
C ASP A 135 -9.97 -4.65 17.43
N ALA A 136 -9.40 -4.61 16.22
CA ALA A 136 -8.66 -3.46 15.70
C ALA A 136 -9.53 -2.53 14.86
N GLY A 137 -10.76 -2.92 14.56
CA GLY A 137 -11.67 -2.21 13.68
C GLY A 137 -11.20 -2.12 12.22
N ILE A 138 -10.33 -3.04 11.77
CA ILE A 138 -9.78 -2.99 10.41
C ILE A 138 -10.88 -3.25 9.38
N THR A 139 -10.95 -2.37 8.38
CA THR A 139 -11.91 -2.42 7.28
C THR A 139 -11.29 -2.88 5.95
N GLY A 140 -9.96 -2.79 5.81
CA GLY A 140 -9.27 -3.26 4.62
C GLY A 140 -7.91 -2.59 4.38
N LEU A 141 -7.22 -3.05 3.33
CA LEU A 141 -6.03 -2.39 2.80
C LEU A 141 -6.46 -1.12 2.06
N GLU A 142 -6.04 0.04 2.58
CA GLU A 142 -6.52 1.35 2.11
C GLU A 142 -5.55 2.01 1.13
N GLY A 143 -4.25 2.00 1.43
CA GLY A 143 -3.26 2.67 0.62
C GLY A 143 -1.82 2.27 0.94
N ILE A 144 -0.89 2.83 0.16
CA ILE A 144 0.55 2.60 0.31
C ILE A 144 1.29 3.90 0.09
N ALA A 145 2.13 4.28 1.04
CA ALA A 145 3.13 5.32 0.85
C ALA A 145 4.43 4.71 0.33
N LEU A 146 4.99 5.30 -0.70
CA LEU A 146 6.16 4.82 -1.43
C LEU A 146 7.29 5.85 -1.37
N ARG A 147 8.50 5.38 -1.27
CA ARG A 147 9.69 6.15 -1.60
C ARG A 147 9.83 6.18 -3.11
N GLY A 148 9.90 7.36 -3.68
CA GLY A 148 10.08 7.59 -5.11
C GLY A 148 11.44 8.16 -5.42
N ALA A 149 11.83 8.11 -6.69
CA ALA A 149 13.07 8.72 -7.13
C ALA A 149 13.07 10.24 -6.83
N PRO A 150 14.22 10.81 -6.42
CA PRO A 150 14.30 12.24 -6.09
C PRO A 150 13.93 13.18 -7.25
N ASP A 151 14.07 12.72 -8.50
CA ASP A 151 13.70 13.45 -9.72
C ASP A 151 12.21 13.30 -10.10
N ALA A 152 11.43 12.66 -9.24
CA ALA A 152 10.01 12.39 -9.45
C ALA A 152 9.65 11.55 -10.70
N SER A 153 10.63 10.84 -11.30
CA SER A 153 10.40 10.02 -12.50
C SER A 153 9.37 8.90 -12.26
N ASP A 154 9.34 8.33 -11.07
CA ASP A 154 8.37 7.28 -10.70
C ASP A 154 6.91 7.77 -10.78
N GLN A 155 6.64 9.05 -10.50
CA GLN A 155 5.29 9.62 -10.56
C GLN A 155 4.73 9.58 -11.98
N GLN A 156 5.59 9.67 -13.01
CA GLN A 156 5.16 9.58 -14.40
C GLN A 156 4.69 8.15 -14.76
N VAL A 157 5.32 7.12 -14.18
CA VAL A 157 4.86 5.74 -14.34
C VAL A 157 3.46 5.58 -13.78
N TRP A 158 3.24 6.06 -12.55
CA TRP A 158 1.93 5.98 -11.90
C TRP A 158 0.82 6.74 -12.65
N THR A 159 1.14 7.90 -13.21
CA THR A 159 0.12 8.77 -13.82
C THR A 159 -0.06 8.56 -15.32
N LYS A 160 1.03 8.30 -16.06
CA LYS A 160 0.97 8.17 -17.52
C LYS A 160 0.78 6.72 -17.98
N LEU A 161 1.41 5.75 -17.32
CA LEU A 161 1.32 4.34 -17.71
C LEU A 161 0.23 3.60 -16.94
N LEU A 162 0.18 3.76 -15.61
CA LEU A 162 -0.77 3.04 -14.74
C LEU A 162 -2.11 3.76 -14.55
N GLY A 163 -2.35 4.86 -15.27
CA GLY A 163 -3.65 5.54 -15.32
C GLY A 163 -4.09 6.25 -14.03
N GLY A 164 -3.20 6.37 -13.06
CA GLY A 164 -3.46 7.04 -11.79
C GLY A 164 -3.71 8.55 -11.98
N LYS A 165 -4.58 9.11 -11.16
CA LYS A 165 -4.90 10.55 -11.16
C LYS A 165 -4.37 11.19 -9.90
N VAL A 166 -3.58 12.26 -10.03
CA VAL A 166 -3.14 13.04 -8.88
C VAL A 166 -4.34 13.75 -8.26
N SER A 167 -4.54 13.56 -6.98
CA SER A 167 -5.54 14.25 -6.19
C SER A 167 -4.99 15.54 -5.62
N ASP A 168 -3.80 15.47 -5.02
CA ASP A 168 -3.11 16.61 -4.44
C ASP A 168 -1.59 16.42 -4.44
N TRP A 169 -0.88 17.53 -4.25
CA TRP A 169 0.55 17.56 -4.01
C TRP A 169 0.84 18.12 -2.63
N VAL A 170 1.83 17.55 -1.92
CA VAL A 170 2.42 18.13 -0.72
C VAL A 170 3.92 18.27 -0.96
N GLY A 171 4.39 19.49 -1.21
CA GLY A 171 5.69 19.70 -1.81
C GLY A 171 5.77 18.97 -3.15
N GLU A 172 6.70 18.04 -3.25
CA GLU A 172 6.88 17.17 -4.43
C GLU A 172 6.25 15.77 -4.25
N ALA A 173 5.64 15.50 -3.10
CA ALA A 173 4.94 14.24 -2.88
C ALA A 173 3.58 14.24 -3.61
N ALA A 174 3.32 13.19 -4.41
CA ALA A 174 2.10 13.02 -5.19
C ALA A 174 1.16 12.04 -4.50
N TYR A 175 -0.09 12.46 -4.29
CA TYR A 175 -1.18 11.60 -3.81
C TYR A 175 -2.03 11.16 -5.00
N ILE A 176 -2.01 9.87 -5.30
CA ILE A 176 -2.50 9.29 -6.56
C ILE A 176 -3.64 8.32 -6.27
N ARG A 177 -4.75 8.50 -6.98
CA ARG A 177 -5.95 7.66 -6.90
C ARG A 177 -6.22 6.89 -8.18
N PHE A 178 -6.91 5.76 -8.01
CA PHE A 178 -7.47 4.95 -9.10
C PHE A 178 -9.00 4.85 -9.02
N ASP A 179 -9.55 5.15 -7.86
CA ASP A 179 -10.98 5.13 -7.52
C ASP A 179 -11.42 6.45 -6.87
N GLU A 180 -12.49 6.42 -6.08
CA GLU A 180 -13.01 7.59 -5.36
C GLU A 180 -12.23 7.95 -4.09
N ALA A 181 -11.37 7.08 -3.57
CA ALA A 181 -10.53 7.44 -2.43
C ALA A 181 -9.59 8.59 -2.83
N HIS A 182 -9.27 9.45 -1.87
CA HIS A 182 -8.34 10.56 -2.12
C HIS A 182 -7.02 10.06 -2.73
N HIS A 183 -6.51 8.94 -2.25
CA HIS A 183 -5.35 8.27 -2.83
C HIS A 183 -5.35 6.79 -2.44
N ARG A 184 -4.71 5.98 -3.29
CA ARG A 184 -4.30 4.61 -3.01
C ARG A 184 -2.79 4.50 -2.94
N ILE A 185 -2.10 5.44 -3.58
CA ILE A 185 -0.65 5.53 -3.61
C ILE A 185 -0.24 6.96 -3.25
N ALA A 186 0.71 7.11 -2.33
CA ALA A 186 1.40 8.36 -2.07
C ALA A 186 2.89 8.17 -2.38
N VAL A 187 3.43 8.93 -3.36
CA VAL A 187 4.84 8.83 -3.75
C VAL A 187 5.60 10.01 -3.16
N HIS A 188 6.51 9.72 -2.25
CA HIS A 188 7.35 10.71 -1.57
C HIS A 188 8.76 10.65 -2.13
N PRO A 189 9.30 11.74 -2.71
CA PRO A 189 10.70 11.81 -3.12
C PRO A 189 11.62 11.48 -1.93
N SER A 190 12.53 10.53 -2.11
CA SER A 190 13.42 10.06 -1.05
C SER A 190 14.77 9.60 -1.64
N GLN A 191 15.83 9.67 -0.83
CA GLN A 191 17.11 9.06 -1.14
C GLN A 191 17.09 7.54 -0.83
N GLU A 192 16.19 7.11 0.03
CA GLU A 192 15.96 5.70 0.31
C GLU A 192 14.98 5.09 -0.70
N LYS A 193 14.97 3.76 -0.78
CA LYS A 193 14.13 3.00 -1.71
C LYS A 193 13.11 2.15 -0.97
N GLY A 194 12.05 1.76 -1.68
CA GLY A 194 11.08 0.78 -1.23
C GLY A 194 9.76 1.37 -0.74
N ILE A 195 8.99 0.53 -0.07
CA ILE A 195 7.73 0.88 0.55
C ILE A 195 8.01 1.65 1.84
N LEU A 196 7.42 2.83 1.99
CA LEU A 196 7.55 3.68 3.18
C LEU A 196 6.55 3.27 4.26
N ALA A 197 5.28 3.11 3.89
CA ALA A 197 4.23 2.69 4.80
C ALA A 197 3.09 1.96 4.08
N ILE A 198 2.41 1.06 4.80
CA ILE A 198 1.19 0.36 4.36
C ILE A 198 0.04 0.83 5.25
N GLU A 199 -1.05 1.28 4.64
CA GLU A 199 -2.18 1.87 5.32
C GLU A 199 -3.37 0.91 5.35
N PHE A 200 -3.85 0.59 6.56
CA PHE A 200 -5.06 -0.18 6.78
C PHE A 200 -6.16 0.74 7.30
N GLY A 201 -7.30 0.72 6.62
CA GLY A 201 -8.50 1.41 7.07
C GLY A 201 -9.00 0.83 8.38
N VAL A 202 -9.47 1.70 9.28
CA VAL A 202 -10.24 1.34 10.48
C VAL A 202 -11.57 2.09 10.46
N GLU A 203 -12.54 1.62 11.24
CA GLU A 203 -13.93 2.09 11.16
C GLU A 203 -14.06 3.61 11.38
N ASP A 204 -13.39 4.15 12.40
CA ASP A 204 -13.55 5.56 12.81
C ASP A 204 -12.37 6.08 13.65
N VAL A 205 -12.53 7.31 14.15
CA VAL A 205 -11.56 7.98 15.04
C VAL A 205 -11.36 7.22 16.35
N ASP A 206 -12.40 6.62 16.89
CA ASP A 206 -12.32 5.91 18.18
C ASP A 206 -11.41 4.70 18.05
N LEU A 207 -11.49 3.97 16.93
CA LEU A 207 -10.60 2.85 16.63
C LEU A 207 -9.15 3.31 16.38
N VAL A 208 -8.92 4.48 15.77
CA VAL A 208 -7.56 5.05 15.68
C VAL A 208 -6.99 5.28 17.07
N MET A 209 -7.77 5.85 18.00
CA MET A 209 -7.33 6.15 19.36
C MET A 209 -7.19 4.90 20.23
N GLN A 210 -8.10 3.93 20.12
CA GLN A 210 -7.98 2.64 20.82
C GLN A 210 -6.74 1.87 20.36
N ASN A 211 -6.45 1.89 19.06
CA ASN A 211 -5.22 1.31 18.52
C ASN A 211 -3.97 2.04 19.03
N ALA A 212 -4.00 3.37 19.22
CA ALA A 212 -2.89 4.09 19.84
C ALA A 212 -2.63 3.63 21.28
N TYR A 213 -3.69 3.38 22.04
CA TYR A 213 -3.58 2.82 23.38
C TYR A 213 -3.00 1.40 23.36
N HIS A 214 -3.51 0.54 22.46
CA HIS A 214 -2.99 -0.83 22.28
C HIS A 214 -1.51 -0.85 21.91
N LEU A 215 -1.08 -0.04 20.94
CA LEU A 215 0.31 0.02 20.49
C LEU A 215 1.25 0.44 21.62
N ARG A 216 0.85 1.43 22.45
CA ARG A 216 1.63 1.82 23.64
C ARG A 216 1.75 0.68 24.64
N GLY A 217 0.64 -0.03 24.94
CA GLY A 217 0.64 -1.20 25.82
C GLY A 217 1.50 -2.35 25.29
N ALA A 218 1.54 -2.55 23.98
CA ALA A 218 2.37 -3.53 23.31
C ALA A 218 3.82 -3.05 23.06
N GLN A 219 4.19 -1.85 23.54
CA GLN A 219 5.51 -1.23 23.32
C GLN A 219 5.90 -1.10 21.83
N ALA A 220 4.91 -1.05 20.93
CA ALA A 220 5.16 -0.77 19.51
C ALA A 220 5.53 0.70 19.33
N ARG A 221 6.56 0.96 18.54
CA ARG A 221 7.07 2.31 18.32
C ARG A 221 6.15 3.10 17.40
N ILE A 222 5.38 4.04 17.94
CA ILE A 222 4.63 5.02 17.17
C ILE A 222 5.63 6.00 16.55
N VAL A 223 5.54 6.23 15.24
CA VAL A 223 6.49 7.06 14.47
C VAL A 223 5.86 8.32 13.91
N ASP A 224 4.51 8.39 13.79
CA ASP A 224 3.79 9.59 13.37
C ASP A 224 2.34 9.54 13.87
N GLY A 225 1.81 10.65 14.33
CA GLY A 225 0.43 10.76 14.83
C GLY A 225 0.23 10.38 16.31
N PRO A 226 -1.04 10.23 16.76
CA PRO A 226 -2.27 10.40 15.98
C PRO A 226 -2.39 11.79 15.37
N GLY A 227 -2.95 11.87 14.16
CA GLY A 227 -3.06 13.13 13.46
C GLY A 227 -4.12 13.10 12.35
N ARG A 228 -4.29 14.26 11.70
CA ARG A 228 -5.14 14.39 10.51
C ARG A 228 -4.30 14.92 9.35
N ARG A 229 -4.27 14.20 8.24
CA ARG A 229 -3.57 14.65 7.03
C ARG A 229 -4.29 15.85 6.42
N THR A 230 -3.54 16.92 6.13
CA THR A 230 -4.11 18.17 5.60
C THR A 230 -4.70 17.97 4.21
N ALA A 231 -4.03 17.22 3.34
CA ALA A 231 -4.48 17.01 1.96
C ALA A 231 -5.71 16.09 1.89
N SER A 232 -5.64 14.90 2.46
CA SER A 232 -6.70 13.89 2.33
C SER A 232 -7.77 13.94 3.42
N GLN A 233 -7.60 14.80 4.43
CA GLN A 233 -8.44 14.84 5.65
C GLN A 233 -8.45 13.52 6.44
N GLN A 234 -7.65 12.54 6.02
CA GLN A 234 -7.58 11.22 6.62
C GLN A 234 -6.96 11.30 8.03
N LEU A 235 -7.63 10.72 9.00
CA LEU A 235 -7.05 10.43 10.31
C LEU A 235 -5.98 9.36 10.14
N PHE A 236 -4.91 9.45 10.90
CA PHE A 236 -3.85 8.46 10.83
C PHE A 236 -3.14 8.26 12.17
N LEU A 237 -2.58 7.07 12.31
CA LEU A 237 -1.63 6.68 13.36
C LEU A 237 -0.62 5.73 12.76
N SER A 238 0.65 6.14 12.67
CA SER A 238 1.71 5.34 12.05
C SER A 238 2.68 4.79 13.10
N PHE A 239 3.10 3.54 12.90
CA PHE A 239 4.00 2.82 13.79
C PHE A 239 4.99 1.97 12.99
N ALA A 240 6.16 1.73 13.58
CA ALA A 240 7.21 0.95 12.96
C ALA A 240 6.82 -0.53 12.89
N GLY A 241 7.04 -1.13 11.74
CA GLY A 241 6.91 -2.57 11.52
C GLY A 241 8.24 -3.26 11.26
N PRO A 242 8.22 -4.55 10.93
CA PRO A 242 9.40 -5.30 10.52
C PRO A 242 10.07 -4.72 9.27
N ASP A 243 11.35 -5.01 9.12
CA ASP A 243 12.14 -4.75 7.92
C ASP A 243 12.12 -3.28 7.42
N GLY A 244 11.90 -2.31 8.33
CA GLY A 244 11.92 -0.87 8.02
C GLY A 244 10.67 -0.34 7.31
N VAL A 245 9.64 -1.14 7.17
CA VAL A 245 8.33 -0.71 6.65
C VAL A 245 7.45 -0.21 7.80
N ASN A 246 6.85 0.96 7.65
CA ASN A 246 5.88 1.45 8.61
C ASN A 246 4.48 0.93 8.28
N PHE A 247 3.61 0.92 9.30
CA PHE A 247 2.19 0.61 9.13
C PHE A 247 1.36 1.75 9.70
N SER A 248 0.20 1.99 9.09
CA SER A 248 -0.71 3.04 9.56
C SER A 248 -2.12 2.52 9.69
N TYR A 249 -2.80 2.87 10.77
CA TYR A 249 -4.25 2.84 10.83
C TYR A 249 -4.78 4.18 10.34
N VAL A 250 -5.76 4.13 9.44
CA VAL A 250 -6.32 5.33 8.80
C VAL A 250 -7.84 5.29 8.79
N ALA A 251 -8.48 6.45 8.92
CA ALA A 251 -9.92 6.58 8.90
C ALA A 251 -10.36 7.91 8.26
N GLU A 252 -11.64 8.03 7.92
CA GLU A 252 -12.28 9.30 7.50
C GLU A 252 -11.58 10.03 6.34
N GLY A 253 -10.93 9.32 5.42
CA GLY A 253 -10.32 9.92 4.26
C GLY A 253 -11.33 10.56 3.31
N GLU A 254 -10.95 11.70 2.70
CA GLU A 254 -11.77 12.38 1.69
C GLU A 254 -12.07 11.42 0.52
N ARG A 255 -13.33 11.41 0.05
CA ARG A 255 -13.75 10.70 -1.15
C ARG A 255 -14.03 11.68 -2.28
N LEU A 256 -13.49 11.40 -3.46
CA LEU A 256 -13.53 12.26 -4.65
C LEU A 256 -14.45 11.65 -5.71
N ALA A 257 -15.76 11.63 -5.45
CA ALA A 257 -16.76 11.11 -6.38
C ALA A 257 -16.87 11.94 -7.67
N ALA A 258 -16.44 13.21 -7.65
CA ALA A 258 -16.45 14.10 -8.81
C ALA A 258 -15.04 14.65 -9.08
N PRO A 259 -14.72 14.98 -10.34
CA PRO A 259 -13.48 15.66 -10.68
C PRO A 259 -13.37 17.00 -9.93
N ARG A 260 -12.23 17.25 -9.31
CA ARG A 260 -11.90 18.55 -8.74
C ARG A 260 -10.50 19.00 -9.15
N ARG A 261 -10.22 20.27 -8.94
CA ARG A 261 -8.88 20.81 -9.19
C ARG A 261 -7.88 20.22 -8.19
N VAL A 262 -6.75 19.77 -8.69
CA VAL A 262 -5.60 19.34 -7.89
C VAL A 262 -5.10 20.51 -7.03
N ARG A 263 -4.93 20.28 -5.74
CA ARG A 263 -4.39 21.30 -4.82
C ARG A 263 -2.88 21.07 -4.66
N GLN A 264 -2.17 22.18 -4.42
CA GLN A 264 -0.75 22.18 -4.14
C GLN A 264 -0.53 22.72 -2.73
N PHE A 265 0.00 21.91 -1.84
CA PHE A 265 0.40 22.30 -0.49
C PHE A 265 1.92 22.50 -0.43
N PRO A 266 2.42 23.48 0.32
CA PRO A 266 3.86 23.66 0.49
C PRO A 266 4.47 22.50 1.28
N ARG A 267 5.76 22.20 1.08
CA ARG A 267 6.46 21.21 1.90
C ARG A 267 6.77 21.79 3.28
N LYS A 268 5.92 21.49 4.23
CA LYS A 268 6.08 21.84 5.65
C LYS A 268 5.22 20.91 6.49
N ARG A 269 5.55 20.77 7.76
CA ARG A 269 4.91 19.80 8.66
C ARG A 269 3.38 19.92 8.70
N GLU A 270 2.85 21.15 8.73
CA GLU A 270 1.40 21.39 8.76
C GLU A 270 0.68 20.90 7.49
N SER A 271 1.40 20.75 6.38
CA SER A 271 0.84 20.18 5.16
C SER A 271 0.73 18.65 5.21
N PHE A 272 1.54 17.99 6.04
CA PHE A 272 1.44 16.55 6.30
C PHE A 272 0.50 16.24 7.46
N CYS A 273 0.43 17.10 8.48
CA CYS A 273 -0.44 16.91 9.63
C CYS A 273 -1.05 18.22 10.12
N ALA A 274 -2.36 18.38 9.92
CA ALA A 274 -3.12 19.56 10.36
C ALA A 274 -3.15 19.74 11.89
N TRP A 275 -2.97 18.64 12.63
CA TRP A 275 -2.96 18.67 14.10
C TRP A 275 -1.57 18.95 14.72
N GLY A 276 -0.53 19.02 13.87
CA GLY A 276 0.84 19.34 14.32
C GLY A 276 1.52 18.21 15.12
N SER A 277 1.06 16.97 14.97
CA SER A 277 1.72 15.83 15.62
C SER A 277 3.16 15.69 15.15
N ASP A 278 4.06 15.32 16.06
CA ASP A 278 5.45 15.04 15.71
C ASP A 278 5.59 13.82 14.82
N THR A 279 6.63 13.80 13.98
CA THR A 279 6.94 12.68 13.12
C THR A 279 8.41 12.27 13.23
N GLN A 280 8.66 10.96 13.19
CA GLN A 280 9.99 10.38 13.05
C GLN A 280 10.26 9.92 11.60
N ILE A 281 9.33 10.13 10.68
CA ILE A 281 9.44 9.77 9.26
C ILE A 281 10.06 10.94 8.50
N PRO A 282 11.28 10.80 7.95
CA PRO A 282 11.98 11.91 7.29
C PRO A 282 11.22 12.47 6.09
N GLU A 283 10.50 11.63 5.35
CA GLU A 283 9.71 12.03 4.18
C GLU A 283 8.53 12.97 4.53
N TYR A 284 8.13 13.03 5.81
CA TYR A 284 7.02 13.86 6.32
C TYR A 284 7.48 15.10 7.10
N GLN A 285 8.77 15.40 7.05
CA GLN A 285 9.39 16.59 7.68
C GLN A 285 9.51 17.78 6.72
#